data_1a99dc7f6ee0f264c5680813b0237a58
#
_entry.id   1a99dc7f6ee0f264c5680813b0237a58
#
_cell.length_a   1.000
_cell.length_b   1.000
_cell.length_c   1.000
_cell.angle_alpha   90.00
_cell.angle_beta   90.00
_cell.angle_gamma   90.00
#
_symmetry.space_group_name_H-M   'P 1'
#
loop_
_entity.id
_entity.type
_entity.pdbx_description
1 polymer ?
#
loop_
_entity_poly.entity_id
_entity_poly.type
_entity_poly.pdbx_seq_one_letter_code
_entity_poly.pdbx_strand_id
1 'polypeptide(L)'
;MTRSRIKALLQIVLLLILPSCSTDTRELVVTGRFIYNRVNAHYYVSIEKHNGNGCVRDSIDKWFDLVVNDHLRWAYYADSTTPLRYDSKDFATQYRKYAYRSAIQYDKDLSSCGNDVRKGEASQRDSLKIYKTCETFHCISYSVEEYFCWGYTHPTRYKINVVFDKETGNLLENELLEIS
;
A
#
# COMPACT_ATOMS: atom_id res chain seq x y z
N MET A 1 -39.11 18.15 31.22
CA MET A 1 -37.68 18.17 30.82
C MET A 1 -37.42 19.47 30.09
N THR A 2 -36.53 20.31 30.57
CA THR A 2 -36.26 21.63 29.99
C THR A 2 -35.40 21.50 28.72
N ARG A 3 -35.68 22.35 27.71
CA ARG A 3 -34.92 22.40 26.41
C ARG A 3 -33.40 22.40 26.60
N SER A 4 -32.87 22.90 27.71
CA SER A 4 -31.46 22.92 28.08
C SER A 4 -30.88 21.50 28.33
N ARG A 5 -31.66 20.61 28.98
CA ARG A 5 -31.21 19.22 29.25
C ARG A 5 -31.15 18.35 27.99
N ILE A 6 -32.05 18.61 27.04
CA ILE A 6 -32.05 17.89 25.74
C ILE A 6 -30.84 18.30 24.89
N LYS A 7 -30.47 19.60 24.88
CA LYS A 7 -29.26 20.06 24.17
C LYS A 7 -27.97 19.50 24.77
N ALA A 8 -27.88 19.42 26.11
CA ALA A 8 -26.72 18.82 26.78
C ALA A 8 -26.62 17.31 26.50
N LEU A 9 -27.75 16.57 26.48
CA LEU A 9 -27.77 15.16 26.13
C LEU A 9 -27.35 14.92 24.66
N LEU A 10 -27.84 15.77 23.74
CA LEU A 10 -27.48 15.69 22.32
C LEU A 10 -25.97 15.98 22.10
N GLN A 11 -25.40 16.92 22.82
CA GLN A 11 -23.94 17.20 22.76
C GLN A 11 -23.11 16.05 23.32
N ILE A 12 -23.55 15.39 24.40
CA ILE A 12 -22.86 14.23 24.96
C ILE A 12 -22.93 13.03 24.02
N VAL A 13 -24.09 12.79 23.37
CA VAL A 13 -24.24 11.72 22.37
C VAL A 13 -23.41 12.01 21.13
N LEU A 14 -23.31 13.28 20.68
CA LEU A 14 -22.47 13.67 19.54
C LEU A 14 -20.98 13.50 19.84
N LEU A 15 -20.54 13.74 21.07
CA LEU A 15 -19.14 13.51 21.52
C LEU A 15 -18.80 12.02 21.63
N LEU A 16 -19.78 11.14 21.86
CA LEU A 16 -19.57 9.70 21.91
C LEU A 16 -19.52 9.03 20.52
N ILE A 17 -19.94 9.75 19.46
CA ILE A 17 -19.91 9.27 18.08
C ILE A 17 -18.64 9.75 17.32
N LEU A 18 -17.81 10.61 17.95
CA LEU A 18 -16.53 10.97 17.35
C LEU A 18 -15.68 9.70 17.29
N PRO A 19 -15.27 9.26 16.07
CA PRO A 19 -14.35 8.14 15.98
C PRO A 19 -13.13 8.48 16.82
N SER A 20 -12.81 7.60 17.76
CA SER A 20 -11.55 7.68 18.50
C SER A 20 -10.44 7.57 17.49
N CYS A 21 -9.94 8.69 16.98
CA CYS A 21 -8.75 8.76 16.19
C CYS A 21 -7.57 8.43 17.10
N SER A 22 -7.31 7.14 17.28
CA SER A 22 -6.11 6.66 17.94
C SER A 22 -4.93 7.04 17.05
N THR A 23 -4.16 8.02 17.48
CA THR A 23 -3.01 8.61 16.76
C THR A 23 -1.74 7.75 16.84
N ASP A 24 -1.83 6.49 17.22
CA ASP A 24 -0.67 5.59 17.29
C ASP A 24 -0.59 4.66 16.07
N THR A 25 -0.69 5.25 14.88
CA THR A 25 -0.49 4.56 13.62
C THR A 25 1.00 4.46 13.34
N ARG A 26 1.56 3.28 13.55
CA ARG A 26 2.92 2.99 13.11
C ARG A 26 2.90 2.75 11.61
N GLU A 27 3.37 3.74 10.87
CA GLU A 27 3.53 3.63 9.42
C GLU A 27 4.90 3.00 9.11
N LEU A 28 4.89 1.98 8.25
CA LEU A 28 6.10 1.47 7.63
C LEU A 28 6.32 2.23 6.32
N VAL A 29 7.40 2.99 6.24
CA VAL A 29 7.78 3.70 5.01
C VAL A 29 9.09 3.17 4.46
N VAL A 30 9.08 2.77 3.19
CA VAL A 30 10.27 2.38 2.43
C VAL A 30 10.32 3.21 1.17
N THR A 31 11.37 3.98 1.01
CA THR A 31 11.55 4.83 -0.18
C THR A 31 12.98 4.78 -0.66
N GLY A 32 13.18 5.02 -1.94
CA GLY A 32 14.51 5.12 -2.50
C GLY A 32 14.52 5.64 -3.93
N ARG A 33 15.72 6.09 -4.30
CA ARG A 33 16.05 6.52 -5.65
C ARG A 33 17.44 6.06 -5.99
N PHE A 34 17.60 5.54 -7.21
CA PHE A 34 18.93 5.19 -7.74
C PHE A 34 18.93 5.28 -9.27
N ILE A 35 20.14 5.35 -9.84
CA ILE A 35 20.33 5.30 -11.28
C ILE A 35 21.13 4.04 -11.59
N TYR A 36 20.58 3.23 -12.51
CA TYR A 36 21.26 2.09 -13.09
C TYR A 36 21.31 2.28 -14.61
N ASN A 37 22.50 2.47 -15.16
CA ASN A 37 22.72 2.77 -16.57
C ASN A 37 21.75 3.85 -17.10
N ARG A 38 20.77 3.47 -17.94
CA ARG A 38 19.78 4.36 -18.53
C ARG A 38 18.58 4.62 -17.62
N VAL A 39 18.37 3.79 -16.60
CA VAL A 39 17.19 3.80 -15.75
C VAL A 39 17.38 4.68 -14.52
N ASN A 40 16.46 5.61 -14.32
CA ASN A 40 16.34 6.41 -13.11
C ASN A 40 15.11 5.89 -12.33
N ALA A 41 15.37 5.06 -11.33
CA ALA A 41 14.36 4.35 -10.57
C ALA A 41 13.99 5.10 -9.30
N HIS A 42 12.68 5.19 -9.03
CA HIS A 42 12.11 5.71 -7.81
C HIS A 42 11.09 4.71 -7.28
N TYR A 43 11.14 4.41 -6.01
CA TYR A 43 10.12 3.59 -5.36
C TYR A 43 9.68 4.20 -4.04
N TYR A 44 8.42 3.99 -3.70
CA TYR A 44 7.80 4.44 -2.47
C TYR A 44 6.79 3.40 -1.98
N VAL A 45 6.95 2.94 -0.75
CA VAL A 45 5.98 2.06 -0.08
C VAL A 45 5.62 2.67 1.26
N SER A 46 4.34 2.75 1.55
CA SER A 46 3.81 3.21 2.82
C SER A 46 2.69 2.26 3.26
N ILE A 47 2.84 1.67 4.43
CA ILE A 47 1.87 0.73 5.00
C ILE A 47 1.51 1.18 6.40
N GLU A 48 0.26 1.57 6.60
CA GLU A 48 -0.29 1.88 7.91
C GLU A 48 -0.62 0.59 8.66
N LYS A 49 0.17 0.27 9.68
CA LYS A 49 0.05 -0.98 10.44
C LYS A 49 -1.20 -1.01 11.29
N HIS A 50 -1.85 -2.16 11.34
CA HIS A 50 -2.95 -2.39 12.26
C HIS A 50 -2.42 -2.68 13.68
N ASN A 51 -2.96 -1.96 14.68
CA ASN A 51 -2.56 -2.11 16.08
C ASN A 51 -3.46 -3.08 16.88
N GLY A 52 -4.40 -3.76 16.23
CA GLY A 52 -5.27 -4.76 16.85
C GLY A 52 -4.53 -6.02 17.27
N ASN A 53 -5.19 -6.87 18.02
CA ASN A 53 -4.72 -8.17 18.47
C ASN A 53 -5.62 -9.30 17.96
N GLY A 54 -5.12 -10.54 17.94
CA GLY A 54 -5.88 -11.74 17.62
C GLY A 54 -6.15 -11.96 16.15
N CYS A 55 -7.22 -12.71 15.84
CA CYS A 55 -7.54 -13.20 14.49
C CYS A 55 -7.72 -12.09 13.46
N VAL A 56 -8.25 -10.94 13.87
CA VAL A 56 -8.44 -9.77 12.98
C VAL A 56 -7.10 -9.25 12.48
N ARG A 57 -6.14 -9.08 13.38
CA ARG A 57 -4.78 -8.68 13.02
C ARG A 57 -4.16 -9.67 12.06
N ASP A 58 -4.22 -10.96 12.37
CA ASP A 58 -3.62 -12.00 11.52
C ASP A 58 -4.22 -12.03 10.12
N SER A 59 -5.52 -11.75 9.99
CA SER A 59 -6.19 -11.67 8.70
C SER A 59 -5.75 -10.45 7.89
N ILE A 60 -5.67 -9.28 8.53
CA ILE A 60 -5.22 -8.03 7.91
C ILE A 60 -3.74 -8.16 7.50
N ASP A 61 -2.88 -8.69 8.37
CA ASP A 61 -1.46 -8.87 8.10
C ASP A 61 -1.23 -9.82 6.91
N LYS A 62 -1.98 -10.94 6.83
CA LYS A 62 -1.94 -11.85 5.67
C LYS A 62 -2.39 -11.15 4.38
N TRP A 63 -3.42 -10.32 4.47
CA TRP A 63 -3.90 -9.59 3.31
C TRP A 63 -2.86 -8.54 2.86
N PHE A 64 -2.19 -7.82 3.79
CA PHE A 64 -1.10 -6.91 3.46
C PHE A 64 0.06 -7.64 2.77
N ASP A 65 0.43 -8.83 3.27
CA ASP A 65 1.45 -9.67 2.63
C ASP A 65 1.04 -10.06 1.19
N LEU A 66 -0.22 -10.42 0.96
CA LEU A 66 -0.73 -10.74 -0.38
C LEU A 66 -0.64 -9.52 -1.31
N VAL A 67 -1.11 -8.35 -0.88
CA VAL A 67 -1.07 -7.12 -1.67
C VAL A 67 0.37 -6.74 -2.03
N VAL A 68 1.28 -6.76 -1.06
CA VAL A 68 2.69 -6.46 -1.29
C VAL A 68 3.31 -7.42 -2.30
N ASN A 69 3.04 -8.73 -2.18
CA ASN A 69 3.62 -9.71 -3.10
C ASN A 69 3.02 -9.63 -4.51
N ASP A 70 1.74 -9.33 -4.63
CA ASP A 70 1.11 -9.07 -5.92
C ASP A 70 1.72 -7.82 -6.57
N HIS A 71 1.85 -6.74 -5.83
CA HIS A 71 2.52 -5.52 -6.30
C HIS A 71 3.95 -5.81 -6.79
N LEU A 72 4.75 -6.54 -6.02
CA LEU A 72 6.11 -6.93 -6.42
C LEU A 72 6.11 -7.79 -7.68
N ARG A 73 5.13 -8.68 -7.85
CA ARG A 73 5.00 -9.51 -9.04
C ARG A 73 4.73 -8.68 -10.28
N TRP A 74 3.81 -7.71 -10.18
CA TRP A 74 3.44 -6.84 -11.28
C TRP A 74 4.49 -5.77 -11.58
N ALA A 75 4.96 -5.05 -10.56
CA ALA A 75 5.88 -3.93 -10.73
C ALA A 75 7.30 -4.38 -11.06
N TYR A 76 7.71 -5.58 -10.62
CA TYR A 76 9.10 -6.00 -10.70
C TYR A 76 9.33 -7.38 -11.32
N TYR A 77 8.30 -7.98 -11.92
CA TYR A 77 8.36 -9.34 -12.44
C TYR A 77 9.01 -10.31 -11.44
N ALA A 78 8.70 -10.11 -10.16
CA ALA A 78 9.28 -10.91 -9.10
C ALA A 78 8.75 -12.34 -9.18
N ASP A 79 9.56 -13.23 -9.71
CA ASP A 79 9.35 -14.66 -9.57
C ASP A 79 9.78 -15.05 -8.16
N SER A 80 8.93 -14.75 -7.18
CA SER A 80 9.26 -14.95 -5.78
C SER A 80 8.76 -16.32 -5.33
N THR A 81 9.67 -17.26 -5.28
CA THR A 81 9.45 -18.54 -4.58
C THR A 81 9.28 -18.37 -3.07
N THR A 82 9.68 -17.21 -2.54
CA THR A 82 9.58 -16.88 -1.11
C THR A 82 8.80 -15.57 -0.96
N PRO A 83 7.55 -15.63 -0.44
CA PRO A 83 6.75 -14.44 -0.17
C PRO A 83 7.46 -13.48 0.80
N LEU A 84 7.41 -12.18 0.48
CA LEU A 84 7.93 -11.14 1.34
C LEU A 84 6.89 -10.77 2.39
N ARG A 85 7.27 -10.80 3.66
CA ARG A 85 6.42 -10.33 4.76
C ARG A 85 6.66 -8.85 5.01
N TYR A 86 5.58 -8.03 4.97
CA TYR A 86 5.67 -6.58 5.14
C TYR A 86 6.18 -6.18 6.53
N ASP A 87 5.93 -7.00 7.55
CA ASP A 87 6.35 -6.77 8.94
C ASP A 87 7.75 -7.31 9.28
N SER A 88 8.42 -7.95 8.32
CA SER A 88 9.76 -8.50 8.54
C SER A 88 10.81 -7.42 8.70
N LYS A 89 11.83 -7.69 9.52
CA LYS A 89 12.98 -6.78 9.73
C LYS A 89 13.74 -6.50 8.42
N ASP A 90 13.67 -7.44 7.48
CA ASP A 90 14.38 -7.38 6.21
C ASP A 90 13.53 -6.78 5.08
N PHE A 91 12.27 -6.40 5.35
CA PHE A 91 11.35 -5.92 4.33
C PHE A 91 11.96 -4.83 3.43
N ALA A 92 12.46 -3.75 4.03
CA ALA A 92 13.05 -2.64 3.29
C ALA A 92 14.25 -3.07 2.43
N THR A 93 15.08 -3.98 2.95
CA THR A 93 16.24 -4.52 2.23
C THR A 93 15.82 -5.38 1.06
N GLN A 94 14.83 -6.25 1.24
CA GLN A 94 14.32 -7.13 0.19
C GLN A 94 13.59 -6.31 -0.89
N TYR A 95 12.74 -5.36 -0.51
CA TYR A 95 12.06 -4.48 -1.44
C TYR A 95 13.06 -3.72 -2.33
N ARG A 96 14.10 -3.17 -1.75
CA ARG A 96 15.19 -2.50 -2.50
C ARG A 96 15.87 -3.43 -3.51
N LYS A 97 16.10 -4.69 -3.16
CA LYS A 97 16.66 -5.69 -4.08
C LYS A 97 15.73 -5.94 -5.27
N TYR A 98 14.41 -6.03 -5.05
CA TYR A 98 13.44 -6.17 -6.13
C TYR A 98 13.45 -4.95 -7.05
N ALA A 99 13.38 -3.74 -6.50
CA ALA A 99 13.46 -2.50 -7.28
C ALA A 99 14.74 -2.44 -8.12
N TYR A 100 15.88 -2.85 -7.56
CA TYR A 100 17.15 -2.88 -8.28
C TYR A 100 17.17 -3.90 -9.42
N ARG A 101 16.66 -5.12 -9.19
CA ARG A 101 16.55 -6.16 -10.23
C ARG A 101 15.64 -5.73 -11.37
N SER A 102 14.55 -5.09 -11.06
CA SER A 102 13.62 -4.56 -12.05
C SER A 102 14.28 -3.49 -12.92
N ALA A 103 15.06 -2.58 -12.34
CA ALA A 103 15.80 -1.58 -13.12
C ALA A 103 16.84 -2.22 -14.07
N ILE A 104 17.49 -3.29 -13.63
CA ILE A 104 18.40 -4.07 -14.50
C ILE A 104 17.63 -4.69 -15.69
N GLN A 105 16.47 -5.29 -15.41
CA GLN A 105 15.66 -5.90 -16.47
C GLN A 105 15.15 -4.84 -17.44
N TYR A 106 14.62 -3.73 -16.94
CA TYR A 106 14.16 -2.63 -17.76
C TYR A 106 15.28 -2.05 -18.65
N ASP A 107 16.50 -1.90 -18.12
CA ASP A 107 17.66 -1.48 -18.92
C ASP A 107 18.00 -2.46 -20.04
N LYS A 108 17.88 -3.78 -19.81
CA LYS A 108 18.05 -4.80 -20.85
C LYS A 108 16.98 -4.69 -21.92
N ASP A 109 15.72 -4.49 -21.54
CA ASP A 109 14.59 -4.36 -22.46
C ASP A 109 14.76 -3.12 -23.35
N LEU A 110 15.20 -1.99 -22.79
CA LEU A 110 15.55 -0.80 -23.55
C LEU A 110 16.67 -1.07 -24.59
N SER A 111 17.66 -1.89 -24.22
CA SER A 111 18.75 -2.26 -25.12
C SER A 111 18.26 -3.10 -26.30
N SER A 112 17.33 -4.03 -26.05
CA SER A 112 16.79 -4.93 -27.07
C SER A 112 15.89 -4.21 -28.07
N CYS A 113 15.24 -3.12 -27.66
CA CYS A 113 14.38 -2.31 -28.51
C CYS A 113 15.13 -1.32 -29.42
N GLY A 114 16.48 -1.28 -29.36
CA GLY A 114 17.28 -0.38 -30.16
C GLY A 114 17.13 1.12 -29.84
N ASN A 115 16.55 1.44 -28.70
CA ASN A 115 16.35 2.83 -28.26
C ASN A 115 17.68 3.44 -27.80
N ASP A 116 18.08 4.54 -28.43
CA ASP A 116 19.25 5.34 -28.01
C ASP A 116 18.87 6.24 -26.83
N VAL A 117 18.75 5.60 -25.64
CA VAL A 117 18.40 6.28 -24.38
C VAL A 117 19.66 6.57 -23.59
N ARG A 118 19.86 7.82 -23.21
CA ARG A 118 21.02 8.24 -22.43
C ARG A 118 20.94 7.76 -20.98
N LYS A 119 22.06 7.83 -20.29
CA LYS A 119 22.16 7.45 -18.87
C LYS A 119 21.14 8.22 -18.01
N GLY A 120 20.26 7.48 -17.30
CA GLY A 120 19.29 8.04 -16.40
C GLY A 120 18.08 8.75 -17.01
N GLU A 121 17.89 8.68 -18.36
CA GLU A 121 16.73 9.28 -19.03
C GLU A 121 15.46 8.43 -18.93
N ALA A 122 15.59 7.09 -18.87
CA ALA A 122 14.44 6.22 -18.71
C ALA A 122 13.95 6.26 -17.24
N SER A 123 12.73 6.72 -17.04
CA SER A 123 12.13 6.79 -15.70
C SER A 123 11.41 5.49 -15.36
N GLN A 124 11.69 4.96 -14.19
CA GLN A 124 10.89 3.91 -13.55
C GLN A 124 10.36 4.44 -12.24
N ARG A 125 9.04 4.48 -12.09
CA ARG A 125 8.39 4.97 -10.87
C ARG A 125 7.40 3.95 -10.38
N ASP A 126 7.45 3.71 -9.09
CA ASP A 126 6.64 2.74 -8.40
C ASP A 126 6.18 3.29 -7.05
N SER A 127 4.91 3.11 -6.73
CA SER A 127 4.43 3.36 -5.38
C SER A 127 3.30 2.42 -4.97
N LEU A 128 3.38 1.98 -3.73
CA LEU A 128 2.34 1.22 -3.04
C LEU A 128 2.00 1.94 -1.74
N LYS A 129 0.71 2.24 -1.54
CA LYS A 129 0.21 2.81 -0.29
C LYS A 129 -0.92 1.95 0.24
N ILE A 130 -0.82 1.56 1.49
CA ILE A 130 -1.88 0.87 2.24
C ILE A 130 -2.19 1.72 3.46
N TYR A 131 -3.41 2.21 3.55
CA TYR A 131 -3.80 3.08 4.65
C TYR A 131 -5.23 2.81 5.12
N LYS A 132 -5.45 3.02 6.41
CA LYS A 132 -6.76 2.88 7.03
C LYS A 132 -7.65 4.04 6.61
N THR A 133 -8.84 3.73 6.12
CA THR A 133 -9.83 4.73 5.70
C THR A 133 -10.92 4.95 6.72
N CYS A 134 -11.33 3.88 7.41
CA CYS A 134 -12.38 3.95 8.42
C CYS A 134 -12.18 2.86 9.46
N GLU A 135 -12.61 3.14 10.68
CA GLU A 135 -12.73 2.15 11.74
C GLU A 135 -13.98 2.43 12.56
N THR A 136 -14.83 1.41 12.69
CA THR A 136 -16.03 1.43 13.52
C THR A 136 -15.94 0.39 14.61
N PHE A 137 -17.01 0.21 15.37
CA PHE A 137 -17.09 -0.87 16.34
C PHE A 137 -17.05 -2.26 15.69
N HIS A 138 -17.69 -2.41 14.53
CA HIS A 138 -17.86 -3.71 13.86
C HIS A 138 -16.88 -3.97 12.73
N CYS A 139 -16.35 -2.94 12.07
CA CYS A 139 -15.50 -3.11 10.91
C CYS A 139 -14.31 -2.14 10.87
N ILE A 140 -13.32 -2.53 10.08
CA ILE A 140 -12.15 -1.72 9.75
C ILE A 140 -11.92 -1.75 8.23
N SER A 141 -11.68 -0.60 7.65
CA SER A 141 -11.51 -0.44 6.20
C SER A 141 -10.11 0.07 5.86
N TYR A 142 -9.55 -0.47 4.78
CA TYR A 142 -8.29 -0.03 4.20
C TYR A 142 -8.47 0.31 2.73
N SER A 143 -7.66 1.23 2.27
CA SER A 143 -7.46 1.51 0.85
C SER A 143 -6.04 1.16 0.44
N VAL A 144 -5.90 0.54 -0.72
CA VAL A 144 -4.63 0.33 -1.40
C VAL A 144 -4.60 1.22 -2.62
N GLU A 145 -3.53 1.97 -2.77
CA GLU A 145 -3.25 2.74 -3.97
C GLU A 145 -1.92 2.28 -4.57
N GLU A 146 -1.98 1.82 -5.81
CA GLU A 146 -0.82 1.41 -6.58
C GLU A 146 -0.60 2.34 -7.75
N TYR A 147 0.65 2.66 -7.98
CA TYR A 147 1.08 3.41 -9.14
C TYR A 147 2.39 2.83 -9.67
N PHE A 148 2.45 2.55 -10.95
CA PHE A 148 3.71 2.27 -11.62
C PHE A 148 3.74 2.86 -13.03
N CYS A 149 4.93 3.28 -13.41
CA CYS A 149 5.20 3.85 -14.72
C CYS A 149 6.60 3.43 -15.16
N TRP A 150 6.69 2.85 -16.33
CA TRP A 150 7.95 2.48 -16.96
C TRP A 150 8.17 3.34 -18.20
N GLY A 151 8.95 4.39 -18.00
CA GLY A 151 9.47 5.24 -19.05
C GLY A 151 8.44 5.78 -20.02
N TYR A 152 8.26 5.07 -21.12
CA TYR A 152 7.40 5.48 -22.24
C TYR A 152 5.99 4.86 -22.20
N THR A 153 5.70 4.03 -21.22
CA THR A 153 4.35 3.46 -21.05
C THR A 153 3.44 4.42 -20.30
N HIS A 154 2.15 4.30 -20.55
CA HIS A 154 1.17 5.03 -19.76
C HIS A 154 1.26 4.59 -18.30
N PRO A 155 1.21 5.53 -17.36
CA PRO A 155 1.18 5.18 -15.94
C PRO A 155 -0.07 4.37 -15.63
N THR A 156 0.10 3.31 -14.87
CA THR A 156 -1.01 2.50 -14.37
C THR A 156 -1.28 2.85 -12.93
N ARG A 157 -2.56 3.04 -12.59
CA ARG A 157 -3.02 3.36 -11.24
C ARG A 157 -4.17 2.45 -10.89
N TYR A 158 -4.09 1.83 -9.72
CA TYR A 158 -5.16 1.04 -9.15
C TYR A 158 -5.49 1.55 -7.76
N LYS A 159 -6.76 1.45 -7.42
CA LYS A 159 -7.24 1.66 -6.06
C LYS A 159 -8.16 0.52 -5.67
N ILE A 160 -7.89 -0.09 -4.53
CA ILE A 160 -8.69 -1.16 -3.96
C ILE A 160 -9.16 -0.70 -2.59
N ASN A 161 -10.45 -0.82 -2.32
CA ASN A 161 -10.99 -0.62 -0.99
C ASN A 161 -11.42 -1.97 -0.42
N VAL A 162 -11.08 -2.23 0.83
CA VAL A 162 -11.42 -3.48 1.52
C VAL A 162 -11.99 -3.18 2.89
N VAL A 163 -12.89 -4.05 3.33
CA VAL A 163 -13.54 -3.98 4.63
C VAL A 163 -13.41 -5.32 5.34
N PHE A 164 -12.92 -5.29 6.56
CA PHE A 164 -12.81 -6.46 7.43
C PHE A 164 -13.80 -6.36 8.59
N ASP A 165 -14.42 -7.47 8.92
CA ASP A 165 -15.19 -7.64 10.15
C ASP A 165 -14.25 -7.72 11.36
N LYS A 166 -14.50 -6.94 12.40
CA LYS A 166 -13.65 -6.86 13.60
C LYS A 166 -13.86 -7.99 14.60
N GLU A 167 -14.92 -8.74 14.48
CA GLU A 167 -15.19 -9.88 15.35
C GLU A 167 -14.54 -11.16 14.81
N THR A 168 -14.66 -11.38 13.50
CA THR A 168 -14.21 -12.61 12.83
C THR A 168 -12.90 -12.47 12.08
N GLY A 169 -12.51 -11.25 11.69
CA GLY A 169 -11.37 -11.01 10.79
C GLY A 169 -11.68 -11.31 9.32
N ASN A 170 -12.91 -11.65 8.99
CA ASN A 170 -13.28 -11.99 7.60
C ASN A 170 -13.30 -10.72 6.72
N LEU A 171 -12.88 -10.90 5.48
CA LEU A 171 -13.05 -9.90 4.43
C LEU A 171 -14.53 -9.82 4.06
N LEU A 172 -15.16 -8.65 4.25
CA LEU A 172 -16.57 -8.41 3.96
C LEU A 172 -16.78 -7.89 2.55
N GLU A 173 -15.89 -7.02 2.10
CA GLU A 173 -16.02 -6.33 0.82
C GLU A 173 -14.65 -6.05 0.20
N ASN A 174 -14.58 -6.17 -1.12
CA ASN A 174 -13.39 -5.85 -1.91
C ASN A 174 -13.85 -5.20 -3.21
N GLU A 175 -13.58 -3.90 -3.36
CA GLU A 175 -13.94 -3.11 -4.53
C GLU A 175 -12.68 -2.65 -5.26
N LEU A 176 -12.51 -3.10 -6.50
CA LEU A 176 -11.44 -2.67 -7.39
C LEU A 176 -11.92 -1.45 -8.20
N LEU A 177 -11.24 -0.33 -8.05
CA LEU A 177 -11.46 0.88 -8.84
C LEU A 177 -10.24 1.10 -9.74
N GLU A 178 -10.44 0.99 -11.05
CA GLU A 178 -9.43 1.42 -12.02
C GLU A 178 -9.51 2.94 -12.15
N ILE A 179 -8.40 3.63 -11.89
CA ILE A 179 -8.31 5.09 -11.99
C ILE A 179 -7.53 5.40 -13.26
N SER A 180 -8.26 5.77 -14.31
CA SER A 180 -7.72 6.23 -15.59
C SER A 180 -7.08 7.63 -15.49
#